data_fd4d85f4ba32fa112e04a3b3c86e4cd6
#
_entry.id   fd4d85f4ba32fa112e04a3b3c86e4cd6
#
_cell.length_a   1.000
_cell.length_b   1.000
_cell.length_c   1.000
_cell.angle_alpha   90.00
_cell.angle_beta   90.00
_cell.angle_gamma   90.00
#
_symmetry.space_group_name_H-M   'P 1'
#
loop_
_entity.id
_entity.type
_entity.pdbx_description
1 polymer ?
#
loop_
_entity_poly.entity_id
_entity_poly.type
_entity_poly.pdbx_seq_one_letter_code
_entity_poly.pdbx_strand_id
1 'polypeptide(L)'
;GPINSLAHRTTWLRSDLCPRCSEIIPHAVMKENLYVCPNCGYHAKAGAGERIDMIADAGTFKEFNAKMTANDVLHFPGYAKELKNAKKASGLNEAFIYGTLRICGSPAVAGVLDSRFIMGSMGTAVGEKVTLATELADKKNLPLIIFAASGGARMHEGTVSLMQMAKTSAAIRRFSDNGGLFISYLTNPTTGGVTASFA
;
A
#
# COMPACT_ATOMS: atom_id res chain seq x y z
N GLY A 1 12.38 -30.97 -11.73
CA GLY A 1 11.07 -31.48 -12.08
C GLY A 1 10.06 -30.37 -12.26
N PRO A 2 9.05 -30.49 -13.14
CA PRO A 2 8.29 -29.35 -13.68
C PRO A 2 7.08 -29.02 -12.80
N ILE A 3 7.23 -28.13 -11.82
CA ILE A 3 6.10 -27.63 -11.01
C ILE A 3 5.80 -26.13 -11.30
N ASN A 4 6.60 -25.48 -12.14
CA ASN A 4 6.42 -24.04 -12.45
C ASN A 4 5.48 -23.72 -13.64
N SER A 5 4.88 -24.72 -14.29
CA SER A 5 4.08 -24.49 -15.50
C SER A 5 2.60 -24.16 -15.23
N LEU A 6 2.07 -24.48 -14.06
CA LEU A 6 0.64 -24.27 -13.74
C LEU A 6 0.35 -22.85 -13.24
N ALA A 7 1.27 -22.23 -12.49
CA ALA A 7 1.10 -20.85 -12.03
C ALA A 7 1.13 -19.83 -13.19
N HIS A 8 1.90 -20.08 -14.24
CA HIS A 8 1.93 -19.25 -15.44
C HIS A 8 0.68 -19.39 -16.33
N ARG A 9 0.02 -20.55 -16.32
CA ARG A 9 -1.18 -20.79 -17.15
C ARG A 9 -2.44 -20.13 -16.60
N THR A 10 -2.54 -19.92 -15.28
CA THR A 10 -3.72 -19.31 -14.65
C THR A 10 -3.77 -17.78 -14.79
N THR A 11 -2.65 -17.12 -15.02
CA THR A 11 -2.57 -15.65 -15.22
C THR A 11 -3.21 -15.19 -16.54
N TRP A 12 -3.23 -16.02 -17.59
CA TRP A 12 -3.83 -15.68 -18.89
C TRP A 12 -5.35 -15.79 -18.90
N LEU A 13 -5.96 -16.48 -17.92
CA LEU A 13 -7.40 -16.67 -17.82
C LEU A 13 -8.11 -15.57 -17.06
N ARG A 14 -7.36 -14.68 -16.35
CA ARG A 14 -7.92 -13.57 -15.62
C ARG A 14 -8.03 -12.34 -16.53
N SER A 15 -9.22 -11.77 -16.58
CA SER A 15 -9.48 -10.53 -17.32
C SER A 15 -10.04 -9.48 -16.38
N ASP A 16 -9.73 -8.22 -16.65
CA ASP A 16 -10.21 -7.05 -15.93
C ASP A 16 -11.21 -6.29 -16.79
N LEU A 17 -12.34 -5.93 -16.23
CA LEU A 17 -13.33 -5.06 -16.87
C LEU A 17 -12.95 -3.59 -16.60
N CYS A 18 -12.74 -2.81 -17.64
CA CYS A 18 -12.51 -1.39 -17.48
C CYS A 18 -13.79 -0.68 -17.05
N PRO A 19 -13.83 0.02 -15.89
CA PRO A 19 -15.05 0.65 -15.41
C PRO A 19 -15.45 1.90 -16.23
N ARG A 20 -14.55 2.41 -17.08
CA ARG A 20 -14.82 3.59 -17.90
C ARG A 20 -15.35 3.25 -19.29
N CYS A 21 -14.74 2.28 -19.97
CA CYS A 21 -15.13 1.93 -21.35
C CYS A 21 -15.77 0.54 -21.46
N SER A 22 -15.90 -0.21 -20.37
CA SER A 22 -16.48 -1.56 -20.32
C SER A 22 -15.76 -2.60 -21.20
N GLU A 23 -14.54 -2.31 -21.62
CA GLU A 23 -13.72 -3.27 -22.36
C GLU A 23 -13.17 -4.33 -21.42
N ILE A 24 -13.17 -5.58 -21.87
CA ILE A 24 -12.60 -6.73 -21.16
C ILE A 24 -11.15 -6.89 -21.59
N ILE A 25 -10.22 -6.63 -20.68
CA ILE A 25 -8.79 -6.61 -20.97
C ILE A 25 -8.10 -7.75 -20.21
N PRO A 26 -7.28 -8.58 -20.87
CA PRO A 26 -6.49 -9.59 -20.18
C PRO A 26 -5.63 -8.94 -19.07
N HIS A 27 -5.62 -9.55 -17.88
CA HIS A 27 -4.90 -9.01 -16.72
C HIS A 27 -3.40 -8.80 -17.02
N ALA A 28 -2.80 -9.69 -17.81
CA ALA A 28 -1.40 -9.54 -18.24
C ALA A 28 -1.18 -8.23 -19.02
N VAL A 29 -2.10 -7.87 -19.92
CA VAL A 29 -2.03 -6.62 -20.70
C VAL A 29 -2.19 -5.40 -19.78
N MET A 30 -3.11 -5.47 -18.80
CA MET A 30 -3.26 -4.41 -17.81
C MET A 30 -1.97 -4.23 -16.99
N LYS A 31 -1.34 -5.32 -16.56
CA LYS A 31 -0.09 -5.30 -15.80
C LYS A 31 1.06 -4.73 -16.64
N GLU A 32 1.24 -5.17 -17.88
CA GLU A 32 2.26 -4.64 -18.80
C GLU A 32 2.07 -3.14 -19.08
N ASN A 33 0.83 -2.69 -19.17
CA ASN A 33 0.49 -1.26 -19.34
C ASN A 33 0.35 -0.49 -18.01
N LEU A 34 1.00 -0.96 -16.95
CA LEU A 34 1.05 -0.32 -15.62
C LEU A 34 -0.34 0.01 -15.06
N TYR A 35 -1.32 -0.86 -15.29
CA TYR A 35 -2.73 -0.70 -14.89
C TYR A 35 -3.42 0.51 -15.53
N VAL A 36 -2.94 0.97 -16.67
CA VAL A 36 -3.64 1.94 -17.52
C VAL A 36 -4.40 1.19 -18.60
N CYS A 37 -5.69 1.47 -18.75
CA CYS A 37 -6.50 0.84 -19.79
C CYS A 37 -5.97 1.20 -21.20
N PRO A 38 -5.57 0.24 -22.03
CA PRO A 38 -5.01 0.53 -23.35
C PRO A 38 -6.04 1.13 -24.31
N ASN A 39 -7.35 0.91 -24.06
CA ASN A 39 -8.41 1.42 -24.91
C ASN A 39 -8.79 2.86 -24.61
N CYS A 40 -8.91 3.26 -23.33
CA CYS A 40 -9.43 4.58 -22.97
C CYS A 40 -8.53 5.42 -22.07
N GLY A 41 -7.35 4.91 -21.68
CA GLY A 41 -6.43 5.60 -20.78
C GLY A 41 -6.90 5.70 -19.32
N TYR A 42 -7.92 4.91 -18.90
CA TYR A 42 -8.35 4.89 -17.51
C TYR A 42 -7.28 4.24 -16.61
N HIS A 43 -6.91 4.92 -15.51
CA HIS A 43 -5.98 4.40 -14.52
C HIS A 43 -6.73 3.50 -13.52
N ALA A 44 -6.56 2.20 -13.64
CA ALA A 44 -7.13 1.23 -12.73
C ALA A 44 -6.37 1.20 -11.39
N LYS A 45 -7.03 0.67 -10.34
CA LYS A 45 -6.38 0.51 -9.03
C LYS A 45 -5.33 -0.60 -9.11
N ALA A 46 -4.12 -0.30 -8.68
CA ALA A 46 -3.07 -1.28 -8.45
C ALA A 46 -2.98 -1.60 -6.96
N GLY A 47 -2.84 -2.88 -6.62
CA GLY A 47 -2.61 -3.29 -5.25
C GLY A 47 -1.17 -3.04 -4.79
N ALA A 48 -0.91 -3.29 -3.50
CA ALA A 48 0.39 -3.00 -2.92
C ALA A 48 1.51 -3.84 -3.55
N GLY A 49 1.29 -5.13 -3.77
CA GLY A 49 2.26 -5.99 -4.45
C GLY A 49 2.56 -5.54 -5.86
N GLU A 50 1.51 -5.27 -6.64
CA GLU A 50 1.64 -4.77 -8.01
C GLU A 50 2.39 -3.43 -8.07
N ARG A 51 2.17 -2.54 -7.09
CA ARG A 51 2.89 -1.26 -7.01
C ARG A 51 4.37 -1.45 -6.71
N ILE A 52 4.70 -2.38 -5.81
CA ILE A 52 6.11 -2.75 -5.55
C ILE A 52 6.76 -3.33 -6.79
N ASP A 53 6.08 -4.25 -7.49
CA ASP A 53 6.60 -4.86 -8.73
C ASP A 53 6.90 -3.84 -9.83
N MET A 54 6.14 -2.71 -9.88
CA MET A 54 6.36 -1.66 -10.88
C MET A 54 7.66 -0.87 -10.66
N ILE A 55 8.12 -0.75 -9.42
CA ILE A 55 9.23 0.14 -9.06
C ILE A 55 10.49 -0.59 -8.62
N ALA A 56 10.35 -1.78 -8.05
CA ALA A 56 11.47 -2.51 -7.46
C ALA A 56 12.25 -3.30 -8.51
N ASP A 57 13.57 -3.29 -8.39
CA ASP A 57 14.40 -4.27 -9.06
C ASP A 57 13.98 -5.68 -8.61
N ALA A 58 13.88 -6.62 -9.56
CA ALA A 58 13.32 -7.93 -9.31
C ALA A 58 13.97 -8.65 -8.10
N GLY A 59 13.14 -9.12 -7.17
CA GLY A 59 13.56 -9.88 -6.00
C GLY A 59 14.26 -9.07 -4.90
N THR A 60 14.31 -7.74 -5.00
CA THR A 60 15.01 -6.90 -3.99
C THR A 60 14.13 -6.46 -2.83
N PHE A 61 12.80 -6.55 -2.96
CA PHE A 61 11.88 -6.14 -1.89
C PHE A 61 11.96 -7.09 -0.69
N LYS A 62 12.20 -6.51 0.48
CA LYS A 62 12.18 -7.21 1.78
C LYS A 62 11.18 -6.51 2.70
N GLU A 63 10.02 -7.15 2.91
CA GLU A 63 8.96 -6.62 3.77
C GLU A 63 9.36 -6.69 5.25
N PHE A 64 8.99 -5.65 6.01
CA PHE A 64 9.11 -5.58 7.45
C PHE A 64 7.74 -5.60 8.11
N ASN A 65 7.67 -6.22 9.30
CA ASN A 65 6.45 -6.31 10.11
C ASN A 65 5.22 -6.82 9.35
N ALA A 66 5.41 -7.79 8.44
CA ALA A 66 4.35 -8.37 7.62
C ALA A 66 3.17 -8.94 8.43
N LYS A 67 3.43 -9.40 9.66
CA LYS A 67 2.39 -9.97 10.54
C LYS A 67 1.62 -8.93 11.36
N MET A 68 2.08 -7.67 11.38
CA MET A 68 1.40 -6.61 12.13
C MET A 68 0.03 -6.33 11.53
N THR A 69 -0.98 -6.29 12.38
CA THR A 69 -2.38 -6.09 12.01
C THR A 69 -3.11 -5.32 13.10
N ALA A 70 -4.19 -4.64 12.74
CA ALA A 70 -5.07 -3.99 13.68
C ALA A 70 -5.81 -5.00 14.55
N ASN A 71 -6.14 -4.57 15.77
CA ASN A 71 -7.00 -5.27 16.72
C ASN A 71 -8.26 -4.44 16.99
N ASP A 72 -9.39 -5.12 17.19
CA ASP A 72 -10.65 -4.47 17.54
C ASP A 72 -10.72 -4.25 19.07
N VAL A 73 -9.95 -3.29 19.57
CA VAL A 73 -9.90 -2.97 21.00
C VAL A 73 -11.13 -2.22 21.51
N LEU A 74 -11.88 -1.57 20.64
CA LEU A 74 -13.10 -0.83 20.98
C LEU A 74 -14.37 -1.69 20.85
N HIS A 75 -14.23 -2.92 20.38
CA HIS A 75 -15.36 -3.80 20.05
C HIS A 75 -16.39 -3.12 19.15
N PHE A 76 -15.90 -2.42 18.11
CA PHE A 76 -16.76 -1.72 17.17
C PHE A 76 -17.64 -2.72 16.39
N PRO A 77 -18.96 -2.50 16.34
CA PRO A 77 -19.86 -3.43 15.68
C PRO A 77 -19.44 -3.79 14.24
N GLY A 78 -19.17 -5.07 14.00
CA GLY A 78 -18.80 -5.59 12.69
C GLY A 78 -17.32 -5.48 12.29
N TYR A 79 -16.48 -4.73 13.02
CA TYR A 79 -15.09 -4.47 12.63
C TYR A 79 -14.23 -5.73 12.54
N ALA A 80 -14.34 -6.64 13.49
CA ALA A 80 -13.60 -7.92 13.46
C ALA A 80 -13.93 -8.74 12.19
N LYS A 81 -15.21 -8.73 11.77
CA LYS A 81 -15.65 -9.38 10.52
C LYS A 81 -15.10 -8.68 9.30
N GLU A 82 -15.09 -7.36 9.29
CA GLU A 82 -14.57 -6.55 8.20
C GLU A 82 -13.05 -6.74 8.04
N LEU A 83 -12.27 -6.76 9.12
CA LEU A 83 -10.85 -7.09 9.12
C LEU A 83 -10.59 -8.47 8.50
N LYS A 84 -11.38 -9.48 8.90
CA LYS A 84 -11.25 -10.83 8.35
C LYS A 84 -11.55 -10.87 6.84
N ASN A 85 -12.57 -10.16 6.41
CA ASN A 85 -12.96 -10.09 5.00
C ASN A 85 -11.90 -9.33 4.18
N ALA A 86 -11.37 -8.22 4.71
CA ALA A 86 -10.32 -7.44 4.08
C ALA A 86 -9.03 -8.25 3.88
N LYS A 87 -8.62 -9.00 4.90
CA LYS A 87 -7.48 -9.94 4.79
C LYS A 87 -7.68 -10.98 3.69
N LYS A 88 -8.89 -11.57 3.63
CA LYS A 88 -9.22 -12.57 2.60
C LYS A 88 -9.24 -11.97 1.18
N ALA A 89 -9.78 -10.77 1.04
CA ALA A 89 -9.93 -10.11 -0.26
C ALA A 89 -8.62 -9.56 -0.82
N SER A 90 -7.76 -9.00 0.03
CA SER A 90 -6.50 -8.37 -0.36
C SER A 90 -5.29 -9.32 -0.32
N GLY A 91 -5.36 -10.38 0.49
CA GLY A 91 -4.22 -11.24 0.82
C GLY A 91 -3.22 -10.58 1.79
N LEU A 92 -3.54 -9.39 2.32
CA LEU A 92 -2.70 -8.62 3.22
C LEU A 92 -3.14 -8.77 4.68
N ASN A 93 -2.23 -8.57 5.62
CA ASN A 93 -2.56 -8.52 7.04
C ASN A 93 -3.02 -7.12 7.49
N GLU A 94 -2.64 -6.07 6.74
CA GLU A 94 -3.01 -4.68 6.98
C GLU A 94 -2.94 -3.87 5.68
N ALA A 95 -3.59 -2.69 5.67
CA ALA A 95 -3.67 -1.80 4.51
C ALA A 95 -2.32 -1.21 4.05
N PHE A 96 -1.29 -1.29 4.85
CA PHE A 96 0.03 -0.76 4.53
C PHE A 96 1.10 -1.85 4.61
N ILE A 97 1.87 -1.99 3.54
CA ILE A 97 3.10 -2.78 3.52
C ILE A 97 4.30 -1.86 3.34
N TYR A 98 5.43 -2.21 3.95
CA TYR A 98 6.67 -1.46 3.77
C TYR A 98 7.90 -2.36 3.87
N GLY A 99 8.98 -1.90 3.27
CA GLY A 99 10.22 -2.65 3.27
C GLY A 99 11.36 -1.90 2.60
N THR A 100 12.51 -2.56 2.54
CA THR A 100 13.64 -2.10 1.73
C THR A 100 13.58 -2.72 0.35
N LEU A 101 14.01 -1.96 -0.66
CA LEU A 101 14.11 -2.41 -2.05
C LEU A 101 15.25 -1.67 -2.75
N ARG A 102 15.49 -2.04 -4.02
CA ARG A 102 16.32 -1.25 -4.93
C ARG A 102 15.45 -0.75 -6.09
N ILE A 103 15.75 0.45 -6.55
CA ILE A 103 15.16 1.06 -7.75
C ILE A 103 16.30 1.46 -8.67
N CYS A 104 16.43 0.80 -9.81
CA CYS A 104 17.58 0.97 -10.71
C CYS A 104 18.92 0.88 -9.99
N GLY A 105 19.09 -0.11 -9.12
CA GLY A 105 20.28 -0.33 -8.30
C GLY A 105 20.38 0.54 -7.03
N SER A 106 19.63 1.62 -6.90
CA SER A 106 19.67 2.53 -5.75
C SER A 106 18.80 2.01 -4.60
N PRO A 107 19.33 1.89 -3.38
CA PRO A 107 18.56 1.40 -2.24
C PRO A 107 17.58 2.46 -1.74
N ALA A 108 16.39 2.03 -1.32
CA ALA A 108 15.35 2.88 -0.74
C ALA A 108 14.50 2.10 0.26
N VAL A 109 13.75 2.83 1.09
CA VAL A 109 12.60 2.30 1.84
C VAL A 109 11.35 2.71 1.11
N ALA A 110 10.47 1.76 0.82
CA ALA A 110 9.18 2.03 0.21
C ALA A 110 8.04 1.52 1.08
N GLY A 111 6.95 2.27 1.10
CA GLY A 111 5.69 1.89 1.72
C GLY A 111 4.53 2.09 0.75
N VAL A 112 3.56 1.19 0.77
CA VAL A 112 2.41 1.25 -0.13
C VAL A 112 1.13 1.00 0.65
N LEU A 113 0.17 1.92 0.54
CA LEU A 113 -1.20 1.72 0.98
C LEU A 113 -1.98 0.95 -0.09
N ASP A 114 -2.82 0.02 0.36
CA ASP A 114 -3.69 -0.78 -0.51
C ASP A 114 -5.15 -0.50 -0.22
N SER A 115 -5.84 0.13 -1.16
CA SER A 115 -7.25 0.50 -1.00
C SER A 115 -8.21 -0.71 -0.98
N ARG A 116 -7.74 -1.92 -1.28
CA ARG A 116 -8.53 -3.15 -1.16
C ARG A 116 -8.72 -3.59 0.30
N PHE A 117 -7.84 -3.12 1.20
CA PHE A 117 -7.95 -3.39 2.63
C PHE A 117 -8.64 -2.20 3.33
N ILE A 118 -9.92 -2.31 3.62
CA ILE A 118 -10.76 -1.29 4.25
C ILE A 118 -10.49 0.12 3.66
N MET A 119 -10.56 0.24 2.34
CA MET A 119 -10.30 1.45 1.56
C MET A 119 -8.91 2.09 1.82
N GLY A 120 -7.93 1.32 2.28
CA GLY A 120 -6.61 1.86 2.62
C GLY A 120 -6.62 2.78 3.85
N SER A 121 -7.63 2.69 4.71
CA SER A 121 -7.80 3.60 5.85
C SER A 121 -6.71 3.41 6.90
N MET A 122 -6.27 4.53 7.49
CA MET A 122 -5.25 4.56 8.52
C MET A 122 -5.86 4.32 9.92
N GLY A 123 -5.56 3.18 10.50
CA GLY A 123 -5.75 2.88 11.92
C GLY A 123 -4.40 2.79 12.64
N THR A 124 -4.42 2.25 13.86
CA THR A 124 -3.23 2.12 14.73
C THR A 124 -2.09 1.36 14.09
N ALA A 125 -2.37 0.22 13.45
CA ALA A 125 -1.35 -0.61 12.81
C ALA A 125 -0.76 0.06 11.56
N VAL A 126 -1.56 0.76 10.77
CA VAL A 126 -1.06 1.53 9.61
C VAL A 126 -0.18 2.69 10.11
N GLY A 127 -0.65 3.47 11.09
CA GLY A 127 0.12 4.56 11.66
C GLY A 127 1.46 4.10 12.24
N GLU A 128 1.48 2.96 12.94
CA GLU A 128 2.70 2.34 13.43
C GLU A 128 3.63 1.94 12.29
N LYS A 129 3.13 1.23 11.29
CA LYS A 129 3.93 0.81 10.13
C LYS A 129 4.52 1.99 9.35
N VAL A 130 3.79 3.10 9.16
CA VAL A 130 4.30 4.33 8.52
C VAL A 130 5.42 4.94 9.36
N THR A 131 5.25 5.00 10.68
CA THR A 131 6.27 5.48 11.61
C THR A 131 7.53 4.63 11.54
N LEU A 132 7.38 3.30 11.62
CA LEU A 132 8.50 2.36 11.54
C LEU A 132 9.21 2.38 10.19
N ALA A 133 8.47 2.58 9.08
CA ALA A 133 9.07 2.77 7.76
C ALA A 133 9.95 4.03 7.72
N THR A 134 9.47 5.11 8.32
CA THR A 134 10.20 6.39 8.42
C THR A 134 11.46 6.24 9.27
N GLU A 135 11.34 5.61 10.44
CA GLU A 135 12.48 5.33 11.32
C GLU A 135 13.51 4.38 10.69
N LEU A 136 13.04 3.41 9.90
CA LEU A 136 13.92 2.52 9.14
C LEU A 136 14.72 3.29 8.08
N ALA A 137 14.06 4.22 7.37
CA ALA A 137 14.71 5.08 6.38
C ALA A 137 15.75 6.00 7.04
N ASP A 138 15.41 6.63 8.15
CA ASP A 138 16.31 7.50 8.93
C ASP A 138 17.53 6.72 9.41
N LYS A 139 17.31 5.60 10.09
CA LYS A 139 18.39 4.73 10.59
C LYS A 139 19.35 4.25 9.52
N LYS A 140 18.85 4.01 8.30
CA LYS A 140 19.65 3.51 7.18
C LYS A 140 20.19 4.61 6.26
N ASN A 141 19.85 5.88 6.52
CA ASN A 141 20.14 7.02 5.63
C ASN A 141 19.67 6.74 4.19
N LEU A 142 18.44 6.25 4.04
CA LEU A 142 17.84 5.92 2.75
C LEU A 142 16.65 6.85 2.47
N PRO A 143 16.34 7.14 1.19
CA PRO A 143 15.11 7.83 0.85
C PRO A 143 13.90 6.98 1.24
N LEU A 144 12.82 7.65 1.67
CA LEU A 144 11.52 7.07 1.95
C LEU A 144 10.53 7.44 0.85
N ILE A 145 9.92 6.45 0.23
CA ILE A 145 8.90 6.64 -0.81
C ILE A 145 7.59 6.00 -0.31
N ILE A 146 6.52 6.78 -0.19
CA ILE A 146 5.20 6.26 0.20
C ILE A 146 4.19 6.48 -0.92
N PHE A 147 3.58 5.38 -1.37
CA PHE A 147 2.43 5.42 -2.28
C PHE A 147 1.15 5.45 -1.46
N ALA A 148 0.48 6.60 -1.48
CA ALA A 148 -0.77 6.82 -0.77
C ALA A 148 -1.95 6.34 -1.62
N ALA A 149 -2.82 5.50 -1.02
CA ALA A 149 -4.08 5.03 -1.61
C ALA A 149 -5.08 4.80 -0.47
N SER A 150 -5.76 5.87 -0.01
CA SER A 150 -6.52 5.82 1.24
C SER A 150 -7.80 6.67 1.20
N GLY A 151 -8.85 6.15 1.84
CA GLY A 151 -10.06 6.90 2.17
C GLY A 151 -9.94 7.79 3.41
N GLY A 152 -8.82 7.74 4.16
CA GLY A 152 -8.58 8.57 5.34
C GLY A 152 -8.40 7.79 6.64
N ALA A 153 -8.80 8.38 7.78
CA ALA A 153 -8.71 7.75 9.09
C ALA A 153 -9.74 6.62 9.25
N ARG A 154 -9.33 5.53 9.91
CA ARG A 154 -10.18 4.34 10.14
C ARG A 154 -11.14 4.59 11.30
N MET A 155 -12.39 4.88 10.99
CA MET A 155 -13.39 5.26 12.00
C MET A 155 -13.72 4.15 13.02
N HIS A 156 -13.52 2.87 12.68
CA HIS A 156 -13.71 1.73 13.61
C HIS A 156 -12.79 1.77 14.83
N GLU A 157 -11.67 2.49 14.73
CA GLU A 157 -10.69 2.66 15.82
C GLU A 157 -10.86 4.01 16.55
N GLY A 158 -11.95 4.74 16.28
CA GLY A 158 -12.31 5.96 16.99
C GLY A 158 -11.24 7.05 16.91
N THR A 159 -11.10 7.82 17.99
CA THR A 159 -10.13 8.93 18.10
C THR A 159 -8.67 8.49 17.97
N VAL A 160 -8.36 7.22 18.29
CA VAL A 160 -6.99 6.69 18.18
C VAL A 160 -6.53 6.69 16.73
N SER A 161 -7.43 6.49 15.77
CA SER A 161 -7.09 6.61 14.34
C SER A 161 -6.73 8.05 13.94
N LEU A 162 -7.36 9.05 14.54
CA LEU A 162 -7.02 10.46 14.33
C LEU A 162 -5.66 10.81 14.94
N MET A 163 -5.31 10.21 16.07
CA MET A 163 -3.99 10.40 16.69
C MET A 163 -2.84 9.88 15.83
N GLN A 164 -3.11 8.94 14.93
CA GLN A 164 -2.11 8.47 13.96
C GLN A 164 -1.65 9.56 13.00
N MET A 165 -2.50 10.55 12.72
CA MET A 165 -2.13 11.71 11.88
C MET A 165 -0.97 12.48 12.51
N ALA A 166 -1.06 12.81 13.79
CA ALA A 166 0.00 13.50 14.52
C ALA A 166 1.27 12.63 14.61
N LYS A 167 1.11 11.33 14.90
CA LYS A 167 2.22 10.39 15.02
C LYS A 167 3.02 10.27 13.72
N THR A 168 2.36 10.05 12.59
CA THR A 168 3.02 9.89 11.29
C THR A 168 3.65 11.19 10.81
N SER A 169 2.95 12.33 10.96
CA SER A 169 3.49 13.65 10.62
C SER A 169 4.73 13.98 11.43
N ALA A 170 4.73 13.71 12.74
CA ALA A 170 5.88 13.94 13.61
C ALA A 170 7.09 13.05 13.22
N ALA A 171 6.86 11.80 12.83
CA ALA A 171 7.92 10.90 12.37
C ALA A 171 8.58 11.44 11.08
N ILE A 172 7.77 11.80 10.10
CA ILE A 172 8.26 12.33 8.82
C ILE A 172 8.96 13.68 9.02
N ARG A 173 8.43 14.54 9.91
CA ARG A 173 9.08 15.81 10.23
C ARG A 173 10.49 15.58 10.80
N ARG A 174 10.64 14.70 11.79
CA ARG A 174 11.97 14.35 12.33
C ARG A 174 12.92 13.83 11.27
N PHE A 175 12.43 12.93 10.41
CA PHE A 175 13.20 12.39 9.28
C PHE A 175 13.69 13.50 8.34
N SER A 176 12.82 14.45 7.99
CA SER A 176 13.17 15.59 7.14
C SER A 176 14.17 16.52 7.83
N ASP A 177 14.00 16.79 9.15
CA ASP A 177 14.91 17.63 9.93
C ASP A 177 16.31 16.99 10.04
N ASN A 178 16.41 15.66 10.01
CA ASN A 178 17.66 14.90 9.93
C ASN A 178 18.28 14.87 8.51
N GLY A 179 17.67 15.57 7.54
CA GLY A 179 18.15 15.61 6.15
C GLY A 179 17.65 14.45 5.27
N GLY A 180 16.67 13.67 5.75
CA GLY A 180 16.08 12.57 4.99
C GLY A 180 15.24 13.05 3.80
N LEU A 181 15.29 12.30 2.69
CA LEU A 181 14.46 12.54 1.52
C LEU A 181 13.16 11.76 1.63
N PHE A 182 12.04 12.47 1.75
CA PHE A 182 10.70 11.89 1.71
C PHE A 182 10.01 12.20 0.39
N ILE A 183 9.48 11.16 -0.28
CA ILE A 183 8.70 11.28 -1.52
C ILE A 183 7.31 10.71 -1.26
N SER A 184 6.30 11.57 -1.27
CA SER A 184 4.89 11.15 -1.26
C SER A 184 4.38 11.02 -2.70
N TYR A 185 3.89 9.83 -3.04
CA TYR A 185 3.29 9.54 -4.33
C TYR A 185 1.78 9.38 -4.17
N LEU A 186 1.02 10.39 -4.57
CA LEU A 186 -0.43 10.41 -4.43
C LEU A 186 -1.10 9.57 -5.51
N THR A 187 -1.90 8.58 -5.09
CA THR A 187 -2.72 7.78 -6.02
C THR A 187 -4.21 7.90 -5.68
N ASN A 188 -5.07 7.39 -6.53
CA ASN A 188 -6.52 7.44 -6.34
C ASN A 188 -7.03 6.18 -5.59
N PRO A 189 -7.74 6.34 -4.44
CA PRO A 189 -8.04 7.60 -3.74
C PRO A 189 -6.91 8.03 -2.77
N THR A 190 -6.76 9.35 -2.54
CA THR A 190 -5.99 9.86 -1.40
C THR A 190 -6.79 11.01 -0.78
N THR A 191 -7.41 10.77 0.38
CA THR A 191 -8.39 11.67 0.99
C THR A 191 -8.28 11.72 2.52
N GLY A 192 -8.96 12.65 3.13
CA GLY A 192 -9.18 12.75 4.58
C GLY A 192 -7.88 12.80 5.39
N GLY A 193 -7.82 12.03 6.47
CA GLY A 193 -6.73 12.05 7.44
C GLY A 193 -5.36 11.67 6.88
N VAL A 194 -5.29 10.86 5.82
CA VAL A 194 -4.02 10.51 5.17
C VAL A 194 -3.47 11.70 4.41
N THR A 195 -4.30 12.41 3.64
CA THR A 195 -3.91 13.65 2.95
C THR A 195 -3.49 14.75 3.94
N ALA A 196 -4.19 14.85 5.08
CA ALA A 196 -3.91 15.85 6.11
C ALA A 196 -2.73 15.49 7.01
N SER A 197 -2.03 14.38 6.78
CA SER A 197 -0.91 13.92 7.60
C SER A 197 0.37 13.71 6.80
N PHE A 198 0.55 12.55 6.21
CA PHE A 198 1.82 12.19 5.56
C PHE A 198 1.77 12.12 4.03
N ALA A 199 0.59 12.25 3.41
CA ALA A 199 0.46 12.20 1.96
C ALA A 199 0.71 13.54 1.28
#